data_03b460d1588f1f654c705ae815448914
#
_entry.id   03b460d1588f1f654c705ae815448914
#
_cell.length_a   1.000
_cell.length_b   1.000
_cell.length_c   1.000
_cell.angle_alpha   90.00
_cell.angle_beta   90.00
_cell.angle_gamma   90.00
#
_symmetry.space_group_name_H-M   'P 1'
#
loop_
_entity.id
_entity.type
_entity.pdbx_description
1 polymer ?
#
loop_
_entity_poly.entity_id
_entity_poly.type
_entity_poly.pdbx_seq_one_letter_code
_entity_poly.pdbx_strand_id
1 'polypeptide(L)'
;ECSSAASDVYKRQPLITSNVEFRDNTIITTAPDSLKRKFVYKIIDEMIELKNDQCVLIISDQENEKTKNELLMKFPNAEKIDLSDENLFVDPKITDSLMYANKENWVFLETKRSNIISSVSSLLNSQINEERKIKLISSVSVENFDNPNISYEKLGNLNFIYPSNSFPSQSEALNVFKLNFLNQFGSYPNRISIKAYDLIKDLLERFIYYRNYNGFDIDYESNLLNNKYNYKETDQQGLRNQSFYIVKHKELEVIDLTNK
;
A
#
# COMPACT_ATOMS: atom_id res chain seq x y z
N GLU A 1 -32.82 26.62 -5.69
CA GLU A 1 -32.84 25.35 -4.90
C GLU A 1 -32.09 24.16 -5.51
N CYS A 2 -31.42 24.31 -6.64
CA CYS A 2 -30.60 23.22 -7.23
C CYS A 2 -29.21 23.03 -6.59
N SER A 3 -28.80 23.90 -5.67
CA SER A 3 -27.44 23.88 -5.07
C SER A 3 -27.26 22.86 -3.95
N SER A 4 -28.34 22.47 -3.26
CA SER A 4 -28.29 21.55 -2.10
C SER A 4 -28.14 20.09 -2.53
N ALA A 5 -28.79 19.65 -3.61
CA ALA A 5 -28.71 18.27 -4.10
C ALA A 5 -27.35 17.96 -4.73
N ALA A 6 -26.73 18.91 -5.44
CA ALA A 6 -25.38 18.75 -5.99
C ALA A 6 -24.32 18.68 -4.89
N SER A 7 -24.48 19.43 -3.80
CA SER A 7 -23.60 19.37 -2.64
C SER A 7 -23.65 18.02 -1.92
N ASP A 8 -24.81 17.36 -1.87
CA ASP A 8 -24.94 16.05 -1.23
C ASP A 8 -24.35 14.90 -2.05
N VAL A 9 -24.36 14.99 -3.39
CA VAL A 9 -23.72 14.00 -4.26
C VAL A 9 -22.20 14.04 -4.11
N TYR A 10 -21.61 15.23 -3.96
CA TYR A 10 -20.16 15.37 -3.74
C TYR A 10 -19.70 14.91 -2.35
N LYS A 11 -20.57 14.91 -1.35
CA LYS A 11 -20.25 14.43 0.01
C LYS A 11 -20.17 12.90 0.13
N ARG A 12 -20.62 12.16 -0.88
CA ARG A 12 -20.64 10.68 -0.90
C ARG A 12 -19.52 10.08 -1.76
N GLN A 13 -18.40 10.76 -1.92
CA GLN A 13 -17.29 10.22 -2.69
C GLN A 13 -16.65 9.02 -1.96
N PRO A 14 -16.56 7.83 -2.58
CA PRO A 14 -16.01 6.63 -1.98
C PRO A 14 -14.49 6.68 -1.71
N LEU A 15 -13.85 7.82 -2.01
CA LEU A 15 -12.40 8.02 -1.92
C LEU A 15 -11.97 8.86 -0.72
N ILE A 16 -12.89 9.36 0.12
CA ILE A 16 -12.55 10.13 1.31
C ILE A 16 -12.04 9.15 2.37
N THR A 17 -10.76 9.27 2.73
CA THR A 17 -10.08 8.38 3.67
C THR A 17 -9.75 9.03 5.02
N SER A 18 -9.90 10.36 5.13
CA SER A 18 -9.55 11.12 6.33
C SER A 18 -10.74 11.95 6.84
N ASN A 19 -10.88 12.02 8.17
CA ASN A 19 -11.88 12.84 8.88
C ASN A 19 -13.34 12.59 8.52
N VAL A 20 -13.71 11.34 8.28
CA VAL A 20 -15.12 10.97 8.11
C VAL A 20 -15.76 10.89 9.50
N GLU A 21 -16.80 11.68 9.73
CA GLU A 21 -17.69 11.47 10.89
C GLU A 21 -18.39 10.13 10.73
N PHE A 22 -18.17 9.23 11.68
CA PHE A 22 -18.84 7.94 11.71
C PHE A 22 -20.32 8.14 12.04
N ARG A 23 -21.17 7.49 11.27
CA ARG A 23 -22.62 7.36 11.49
C ARG A 23 -22.99 5.90 11.29
N ASP A 24 -24.11 5.47 11.81
CA ASP A 24 -24.59 4.08 11.77
C ASP A 24 -24.59 3.43 10.38
N ASN A 25 -24.60 4.25 9.32
CA ASN A 25 -24.62 3.81 7.93
C ASN A 25 -23.31 4.10 7.18
N THR A 26 -22.21 4.35 7.89
CA THR A 26 -20.92 4.66 7.25
C THR A 26 -20.14 3.38 6.98
N ILE A 27 -19.70 3.20 5.73
CA ILE A 27 -18.79 2.10 5.34
C ILE A 27 -17.47 2.70 4.89
N ILE A 28 -16.40 2.41 5.63
CA ILE A 28 -15.03 2.77 5.25
C ILE A 28 -14.40 1.62 4.50
N THR A 29 -14.06 1.86 3.23
CA THR A 29 -13.59 0.82 2.29
C THR A 29 -12.10 0.51 2.38
N THR A 30 -11.36 1.19 3.25
CA THR A 30 -9.92 1.02 3.43
C THR A 30 -9.58 0.53 4.83
N ALA A 31 -8.65 -0.42 4.91
CA ALA A 31 -8.13 -0.89 6.19
C ALA A 31 -7.33 0.20 6.92
N PRO A 32 -7.32 0.19 8.28
CA PRO A 32 -6.52 1.13 9.06
C PRO A 32 -5.04 1.02 8.74
N ASP A 33 -4.34 2.17 8.61
CA ASP A 33 -2.88 2.16 8.40
C ASP A 33 -2.13 1.52 9.58
N SER A 34 -2.66 1.64 10.81
CA SER A 34 -2.10 0.97 11.99
C SER A 34 -2.15 -0.56 11.89
N LEU A 35 -3.24 -1.11 11.35
CA LEU A 35 -3.37 -2.56 11.14
C LEU A 35 -2.39 -3.05 10.08
N LYS A 36 -2.30 -2.36 8.95
CA LYS A 36 -1.36 -2.67 7.86
C LYS A 36 0.09 -2.66 8.37
N ARG A 37 0.46 -1.60 9.11
CA ARG A 37 1.80 -1.46 9.70
C ARG A 37 2.13 -2.58 10.67
N LYS A 38 1.18 -2.98 11.52
CA LYS A 38 1.35 -4.11 12.44
C LYS A 38 1.71 -5.40 11.69
N PHE A 39 1.08 -5.66 10.55
CA PHE A 39 1.39 -6.83 9.71
C PHE A 39 2.78 -6.74 9.08
N VAL A 40 3.18 -5.56 8.57
CA VAL A 40 4.54 -5.37 8.06
C VAL A 40 5.57 -5.63 9.16
N TYR A 41 5.34 -5.14 10.38
CA TYR A 41 6.24 -5.38 11.51
C TYR A 41 6.33 -6.86 11.90
N LYS A 42 5.23 -7.60 11.81
CA LYS A 42 5.25 -9.07 12.01
C LYS A 42 6.16 -9.75 10.98
N ILE A 43 6.04 -9.40 9.70
CA ILE A 43 6.92 -9.94 8.65
C ILE A 43 8.38 -9.58 8.91
N ILE A 44 8.65 -8.34 9.35
CA ILE A 44 10.01 -7.91 9.72
C ILE A 44 10.53 -8.75 10.89
N ASP A 45 9.73 -9.04 11.91
CA ASP A 45 10.11 -9.88 13.04
C ASP A 45 10.47 -11.30 12.58
N GLU A 46 9.65 -11.92 11.74
CA GLU A 46 9.95 -13.22 11.14
C GLU A 46 11.26 -13.20 10.31
N MET A 47 11.52 -12.10 9.61
CA MET A 47 12.78 -11.93 8.86
C MET A 47 14.00 -11.78 9.77
N ILE A 48 13.88 -11.10 10.91
CA ILE A 48 14.96 -10.94 11.91
C ILE A 48 15.29 -12.29 12.55
N GLU A 49 14.29 -13.09 12.89
CA GLU A 49 14.49 -14.44 13.45
C GLU A 49 15.30 -15.34 12.51
N LEU A 50 15.09 -15.20 11.20
CA LEU A 50 15.81 -15.97 10.19
C LEU A 50 17.26 -15.47 9.97
N LYS A 51 17.52 -14.19 10.18
CA LYS A 51 18.83 -13.57 9.90
C LYS A 51 19.00 -12.28 10.71
N ASN A 52 20.01 -12.22 11.55
CA ASN A 52 20.22 -11.13 12.51
C ASN A 52 21.52 -10.33 12.30
N ASP A 53 22.00 -10.20 11.06
CA ASP A 53 23.18 -9.40 10.72
C ASP A 53 22.89 -8.45 9.52
N GLN A 54 21.85 -7.64 9.66
CA GLN A 54 21.47 -6.65 8.67
C GLN A 54 21.91 -5.24 9.09
N CYS A 55 22.27 -4.43 8.10
CA CYS A 55 22.36 -2.99 8.25
C CYS A 55 20.98 -2.35 7.97
N VAL A 56 20.58 -1.39 8.79
CA VAL A 56 19.27 -0.73 8.64
C VAL A 56 19.46 0.75 8.35
N LEU A 57 18.84 1.22 7.26
CA LEU A 57 18.73 2.61 6.88
C LEU A 57 17.27 3.02 6.82
N ILE A 58 16.89 4.12 7.44
CA ILE A 58 15.52 4.66 7.42
C ILE A 58 15.53 5.97 6.63
N ILE A 59 14.76 6.02 5.55
CA ILE A 59 14.55 7.21 4.73
C ILE A 59 13.09 7.63 4.91
N SER A 60 12.83 8.82 5.45
CA SER A 60 11.47 9.25 5.79
C SER A 60 11.22 10.72 5.44
N ASP A 61 10.00 11.04 5.06
CA ASP A 61 9.53 12.42 4.99
C ASP A 61 8.90 12.88 6.33
N GLN A 62 8.65 14.19 6.45
CA GLN A 62 8.12 14.79 7.67
C GLN A 62 6.72 14.29 8.04
N GLU A 63 5.90 13.90 7.04
CA GLU A 63 4.54 13.38 7.28
C GLU A 63 4.55 12.02 7.98
N ASN A 64 5.66 11.29 7.89
CA ASN A 64 5.83 9.93 8.42
C ASN A 64 6.78 9.85 9.63
N GLU A 65 6.99 10.97 10.33
CA GLU A 65 7.88 11.04 11.49
C GLU A 65 7.50 10.05 12.61
N LYS A 66 6.20 9.85 12.85
CA LYS A 66 5.73 8.85 13.82
C LYS A 66 6.20 7.45 13.47
N THR A 67 6.07 7.07 12.20
CA THR A 67 6.49 5.75 11.72
C THR A 67 8.00 5.57 11.78
N LYS A 68 8.75 6.62 11.44
CA LYS A 68 10.21 6.65 11.64
C LYS A 68 10.60 6.37 13.09
N ASN A 69 9.95 7.03 14.05
CA ASN A 69 10.23 6.86 15.47
C ASN A 69 9.88 5.44 15.96
N GLU A 70 8.80 4.84 15.49
CA GLU A 70 8.47 3.43 15.76
C GLU A 70 9.56 2.48 15.23
N LEU A 71 10.09 2.73 14.02
CA LEU A 71 11.20 1.96 13.46
C LEU A 71 12.52 2.15 14.21
N LEU A 72 12.83 3.36 14.68
CA LEU A 72 14.01 3.63 15.50
C LEU A 72 13.95 2.95 16.87
N MET A 73 12.74 2.79 17.45
CA MET A 73 12.58 1.99 18.66
C MET A 73 12.89 0.51 18.42
N LYS A 74 12.56 0.00 17.23
CA LYS A 74 12.81 -1.40 16.82
C LYS A 74 14.27 -1.62 16.41
N PHE A 75 14.88 -0.63 15.76
CA PHE A 75 16.26 -0.64 15.27
C PHE A 75 17.04 0.55 15.83
N PRO A 76 17.50 0.52 17.09
CA PRO A 76 18.14 1.68 17.73
C PRO A 76 19.44 2.14 17.05
N ASN A 77 20.10 1.25 16.34
CA ASN A 77 21.35 1.51 15.62
C ASN A 77 21.12 1.80 14.12
N ALA A 78 19.89 2.05 13.70
CA ALA A 78 19.60 2.38 12.32
C ALA A 78 20.13 3.76 11.94
N GLU A 79 20.75 3.84 10.78
CA GLU A 79 21.08 5.13 10.14
C GLU A 79 19.80 5.77 9.59
N LYS A 80 19.80 7.10 9.44
CA LYS A 80 18.61 7.83 8.99
C LYS A 80 18.92 8.92 7.99
N ILE A 81 18.00 9.11 7.05
CA ILE A 81 17.95 10.23 6.11
C ILE A 81 16.56 10.86 6.20
N ASP A 82 16.50 12.11 6.65
CA ASP A 82 15.26 12.87 6.74
C ASP A 82 15.07 13.73 5.48
N LEU A 83 13.94 13.56 4.83
CA LEU A 83 13.55 14.35 3.67
C LEU A 83 12.66 15.51 4.10
N SER A 84 12.96 16.72 3.63
CA SER A 84 12.12 17.90 3.82
C SER A 84 11.43 18.30 2.51
N ASP A 85 10.40 19.14 2.58
CA ASP A 85 9.74 19.66 1.39
C ASP A 85 10.67 20.48 0.49
N GLU A 86 11.72 21.07 1.07
CA GLU A 86 12.76 21.83 0.36
C GLU A 86 13.81 20.90 -0.26
N ASN A 87 14.02 19.70 0.31
CA ASN A 87 15.01 18.74 -0.16
C ASN A 87 14.44 17.31 -0.15
N LEU A 88 13.85 16.94 -1.29
CA LEU A 88 13.34 15.59 -1.56
C LEU A 88 14.37 14.67 -2.23
N PHE A 89 15.60 15.16 -2.38
CA PHE A 89 16.67 14.42 -3.03
C PHE A 89 17.50 13.64 -2.01
N VAL A 90 17.72 12.37 -2.30
CA VAL A 90 18.62 11.49 -1.54
C VAL A 90 19.97 11.47 -2.24
N ASP A 91 21.01 11.96 -1.57
CA ASP A 91 22.36 11.98 -2.13
C ASP A 91 22.92 10.55 -2.27
N PRO A 92 23.31 10.14 -3.50
CA PRO A 92 23.87 8.83 -3.74
C PRO A 92 25.14 8.52 -2.92
N LYS A 93 25.96 9.55 -2.63
CA LYS A 93 27.17 9.38 -1.85
C LYS A 93 26.88 9.10 -0.37
N ILE A 94 25.82 9.74 0.16
CA ILE A 94 25.40 9.49 1.53
C ILE A 94 24.87 8.07 1.66
N THR A 95 23.96 7.63 0.77
CA THR A 95 23.44 6.26 0.81
C THR A 95 24.55 5.23 0.63
N ASP A 96 25.49 5.48 -0.27
CA ASP A 96 26.63 4.60 -0.49
C ASP A 96 27.51 4.43 0.76
N SER A 97 27.74 5.51 1.51
CA SER A 97 28.54 5.50 2.73
C SER A 97 27.85 4.83 3.93
N LEU A 98 26.51 4.80 3.95
CA LEU A 98 25.70 4.22 5.02
C LEU A 98 25.37 2.74 4.82
N MET A 99 25.61 2.20 3.61
CA MET A 99 25.36 0.79 3.29
C MET A 99 26.64 -0.02 3.30
N TYR A 100 26.55 -1.23 3.78
CA TYR A 100 27.70 -2.12 3.96
C TYR A 100 27.79 -3.18 2.86
N ALA A 101 29.01 -3.41 2.38
CA ALA A 101 29.34 -4.60 1.59
C ALA A 101 29.27 -5.85 2.48
N ASN A 102 29.00 -7.01 1.87
CA ASN A 102 28.94 -8.32 2.53
C ASN A 102 27.85 -8.48 3.61
N LYS A 103 26.93 -7.50 3.73
CA LYS A 103 25.75 -7.58 4.59
C LYS A 103 24.49 -7.36 3.78
N GLU A 104 23.36 -7.80 4.32
CA GLU A 104 22.07 -7.43 3.77
C GLU A 104 21.69 -6.04 4.33
N ASN A 105 21.44 -5.09 3.42
CA ASN A 105 21.01 -3.74 3.78
C ASN A 105 19.51 -3.66 3.67
N TRP A 106 18.83 -3.36 4.77
CA TRP A 106 17.40 -3.12 4.80
C TRP A 106 17.13 -1.62 4.79
N VAL A 107 16.50 -1.15 3.75
CA VAL A 107 16.15 0.25 3.60
C VAL A 107 14.65 0.41 3.83
N PHE A 108 14.28 1.10 4.89
CA PHE A 108 12.90 1.49 5.17
C PHE A 108 12.62 2.82 4.50
N LEU A 109 11.66 2.82 3.56
CA LEU A 109 11.25 4.03 2.85
C LEU A 109 9.84 4.43 3.31
N GLU A 110 9.78 5.41 4.22
CA GLU A 110 8.56 5.84 4.87
C GLU A 110 8.04 7.13 4.20
N THR A 111 7.41 6.96 3.03
CA THR A 111 6.79 8.04 2.25
C THR A 111 5.62 7.53 1.40
N LYS A 112 4.62 8.38 1.19
CA LYS A 112 3.51 8.14 0.24
C LYS A 112 3.77 8.78 -1.14
N ARG A 113 4.87 9.51 -1.30
CA ARG A 113 5.16 10.30 -2.51
C ARG A 113 5.78 9.42 -3.60
N SER A 114 5.04 9.21 -4.69
CA SER A 114 5.46 8.33 -5.79
C SER A 114 6.77 8.76 -6.48
N ASN A 115 7.04 10.07 -6.55
CA ASN A 115 8.29 10.59 -7.10
C ASN A 115 9.50 10.22 -6.23
N ILE A 116 9.37 10.24 -4.89
CA ILE A 116 10.43 9.80 -3.97
C ILE A 116 10.63 8.30 -4.10
N ILE A 117 9.55 7.51 -4.12
CA ILE A 117 9.62 6.05 -4.30
C ILE A 117 10.37 5.72 -5.59
N SER A 118 10.04 6.39 -6.70
CA SER A 118 10.70 6.18 -7.99
C SER A 118 12.19 6.56 -7.96
N SER A 119 12.54 7.72 -7.40
CA SER A 119 13.92 8.19 -7.34
C SER A 119 14.77 7.32 -6.42
N VAL A 120 14.28 7.01 -5.20
CA VAL A 120 15.00 6.18 -4.23
C VAL A 120 15.14 4.75 -4.73
N SER A 121 14.09 4.13 -5.29
CA SER A 121 14.20 2.78 -5.84
C SER A 121 15.20 2.72 -7.00
N SER A 122 15.25 3.75 -7.86
CA SER A 122 16.24 3.83 -8.94
C SER A 122 17.65 3.98 -8.41
N LEU A 123 17.84 4.84 -7.41
CA LEU A 123 19.13 5.04 -6.75
C LEU A 123 19.63 3.74 -6.11
N LEU A 124 18.82 3.13 -5.26
CA LEU A 124 19.20 1.90 -4.55
C LEU A 124 19.46 0.75 -5.51
N ASN A 125 18.65 0.63 -6.57
CA ASN A 125 18.88 -0.40 -7.59
C ASN A 125 20.24 -0.23 -8.29
N SER A 126 20.72 1.00 -8.50
CA SER A 126 22.04 1.27 -9.10
C SER A 126 23.21 0.91 -8.17
N GLN A 127 22.95 0.75 -6.87
CA GLN A 127 23.95 0.43 -5.84
C GLN A 127 24.01 -1.07 -5.50
N ILE A 128 23.12 -1.88 -6.07
CA ILE A 128 23.17 -3.36 -5.94
C ILE A 128 24.37 -3.89 -6.73
N ASN A 129 25.13 -4.79 -6.12
CA ASN A 129 26.19 -5.56 -6.76
C ASN A 129 26.34 -6.94 -6.10
N GLU A 130 27.31 -7.74 -6.50
CA GLU A 130 27.53 -9.10 -5.99
C GLU A 130 27.73 -9.12 -4.46
N GLU A 131 28.39 -8.12 -3.91
CA GLU A 131 28.72 -8.02 -2.48
C GLU A 131 27.64 -7.27 -1.67
N ARG A 132 26.86 -6.39 -2.33
CA ARG A 132 25.87 -5.53 -1.67
C ARG A 132 24.45 -5.91 -2.06
N LYS A 133 23.75 -6.54 -1.15
CA LYS A 133 22.32 -6.85 -1.27
C LYS A 133 21.49 -5.80 -0.56
N ILE A 134 20.46 -5.29 -1.24
CA ILE A 134 19.56 -4.27 -0.71
C ILE A 134 18.13 -4.81 -0.74
N LYS A 135 17.41 -4.65 0.36
CA LYS A 135 15.98 -4.93 0.46
C LYS A 135 15.25 -3.65 0.81
N LEU A 136 14.25 -3.31 0.02
CA LEU A 136 13.42 -2.13 0.26
C LEU A 136 12.15 -2.55 1.00
N ILE A 137 11.78 -1.80 2.04
CA ILE A 137 10.60 -2.07 2.85
C ILE A 137 9.89 -0.75 3.11
N SER A 138 8.56 -0.73 3.08
CA SER A 138 7.78 0.40 3.58
C SER A 138 6.70 -0.10 4.52
N SER A 139 6.50 0.58 5.64
CA SER A 139 5.37 0.33 6.53
C SER A 139 4.19 1.26 6.24
N VAL A 140 4.39 2.21 5.34
CA VAL A 140 3.38 3.15 4.85
C VAL A 140 2.69 2.58 3.62
N SER A 141 1.36 2.72 3.56
CA SER A 141 0.58 2.23 2.43
C SER A 141 0.92 2.99 1.15
N VAL A 142 1.40 2.28 0.15
CA VAL A 142 1.72 2.81 -1.18
C VAL A 142 0.63 2.39 -2.16
N GLU A 143 0.03 3.35 -2.83
CA GLU A 143 -1.12 3.09 -3.70
C GLU A 143 -0.93 3.52 -5.17
N ASN A 144 0.18 4.20 -5.51
CA ASN A 144 0.33 4.85 -6.83
C ASN A 144 1.32 4.12 -7.75
N PHE A 145 1.11 2.81 -7.97
CA PHE A 145 1.96 2.03 -8.89
C PHE A 145 1.60 2.21 -10.38
N ASP A 146 0.49 2.89 -10.70
CA ASP A 146 0.16 3.24 -12.08
C ASP A 146 1.02 4.39 -12.65
N ASN A 147 1.97 4.90 -11.84
CA ASN A 147 2.90 5.90 -12.31
C ASN A 147 3.93 5.25 -13.25
N PRO A 148 4.02 5.66 -14.53
CA PRO A 148 4.94 5.07 -15.51
C PRO A 148 6.42 5.25 -15.15
N ASN A 149 6.72 6.14 -14.18
CA ASN A 149 8.09 6.35 -13.69
C ASN A 149 8.53 5.30 -12.65
N ILE A 150 7.62 4.43 -12.19
CA ILE A 150 7.96 3.35 -11.25
C ILE A 150 8.27 2.08 -12.04
N SER A 151 9.53 1.64 -12.02
CA SER A 151 9.95 0.41 -12.69
C SER A 151 9.73 -0.79 -11.79
N TYR A 152 8.85 -1.71 -12.24
CA TYR A 152 8.61 -2.99 -11.56
C TYR A 152 9.87 -3.85 -11.45
N GLU A 153 10.74 -3.82 -12.46
CA GLU A 153 12.03 -4.52 -12.46
C GLU A 153 12.91 -4.03 -11.30
N LYS A 154 13.04 -2.70 -11.12
CA LYS A 154 13.82 -2.12 -10.03
C LYS A 154 13.24 -2.48 -8.66
N LEU A 155 11.90 -2.46 -8.53
CA LEU A 155 11.24 -2.89 -7.29
C LEU A 155 11.48 -4.38 -7.02
N GLY A 156 11.47 -5.21 -8.06
CA GLY A 156 11.75 -6.64 -7.97
C GLY A 156 13.18 -6.94 -7.52
N ASN A 157 14.17 -6.26 -8.10
CA ASN A 157 15.58 -6.38 -7.70
C ASN A 157 15.81 -6.00 -6.23
N LEU A 158 15.05 -5.01 -5.75
CA LEU A 158 15.07 -4.56 -4.35
C LEU A 158 14.20 -5.43 -3.42
N ASN A 159 13.52 -6.45 -3.94
CA ASN A 159 12.57 -7.25 -3.17
C ASN A 159 11.58 -6.38 -2.34
N PHE A 160 11.03 -5.34 -2.96
CA PHE A 160 10.25 -4.32 -2.26
C PHE A 160 8.99 -4.89 -1.60
N ILE A 161 8.84 -4.64 -0.28
CA ILE A 161 7.71 -5.06 0.54
C ILE A 161 6.98 -3.82 1.05
N TYR A 162 5.65 -3.78 0.87
CA TYR A 162 4.82 -2.66 1.33
C TYR A 162 3.35 -3.06 1.50
N PRO A 163 2.58 -2.38 2.37
CA PRO A 163 1.14 -2.57 2.48
C PRO A 163 0.39 -1.79 1.40
N SER A 164 -0.69 -2.37 0.88
CA SER A 164 -1.57 -1.72 -0.11
C SER A 164 -3.02 -2.11 0.09
N ASN A 165 -3.96 -1.22 -0.28
CA ASN A 165 -5.38 -1.56 -0.32
C ASN A 165 -5.76 -2.29 -1.63
N SER A 166 -4.93 -2.17 -2.66
CA SER A 166 -5.16 -2.80 -3.96
C SER A 166 -3.96 -3.63 -4.36
N PHE A 167 -4.20 -4.79 -4.96
CA PHE A 167 -3.13 -5.64 -5.49
C PHE A 167 -2.81 -5.26 -6.93
N PRO A 168 -1.55 -5.05 -7.30
CA PRO A 168 -1.15 -4.74 -8.67
C PRO A 168 -1.17 -6.01 -9.54
N SER A 169 -2.36 -6.61 -9.68
CA SER A 169 -2.59 -7.85 -10.42
C SER A 169 -2.55 -7.63 -11.93
N GLN A 170 -2.13 -8.68 -12.64
CA GLN A 170 -2.30 -8.85 -14.09
C GLN A 170 -3.16 -10.09 -14.37
N SER A 171 -4.19 -10.33 -13.56
CA SER A 171 -5.07 -11.48 -13.70
C SER A 171 -5.84 -11.45 -15.04
N GLU A 172 -6.20 -12.63 -15.54
CA GLU A 172 -7.03 -12.75 -16.74
C GLU A 172 -8.38 -12.02 -16.57
N ALA A 173 -8.99 -12.13 -15.39
CA ALA A 173 -10.24 -11.46 -15.06
C ALA A 173 -10.12 -9.92 -15.19
N LEU A 174 -9.01 -9.34 -14.71
CA LEU A 174 -8.75 -7.91 -14.85
C LEU A 174 -8.55 -7.52 -16.32
N ASN A 175 -7.86 -8.34 -17.11
CA ASN A 175 -7.65 -8.08 -18.54
C ASN A 175 -8.98 -8.13 -19.31
N VAL A 176 -9.83 -9.10 -19.03
CA VAL A 176 -11.18 -9.19 -19.61
C VAL A 176 -12.01 -7.96 -19.22
N PHE A 177 -11.98 -7.55 -17.96
CA PHE A 177 -12.65 -6.33 -17.52
C PHE A 177 -12.15 -5.09 -18.27
N LYS A 178 -10.83 -4.92 -18.42
CA LYS A 178 -10.22 -3.79 -19.14
C LYS A 178 -10.66 -3.74 -20.61
N LEU A 179 -10.72 -4.88 -21.29
CA LEU A 179 -11.17 -4.96 -22.69
C LEU A 179 -12.65 -4.64 -22.81
N ASN A 180 -13.50 -5.17 -21.94
CA ASN A 180 -14.92 -4.87 -21.94
C ASN A 180 -15.19 -3.39 -21.67
N PHE A 181 -14.46 -2.80 -20.73
CA PHE A 181 -14.56 -1.38 -20.44
C PHE A 181 -14.13 -0.52 -21.63
N LEU A 182 -13.01 -0.86 -22.28
CA LEU A 182 -12.55 -0.19 -23.49
C LEU A 182 -13.61 -0.24 -24.60
N ASN A 183 -14.20 -1.41 -24.83
CA ASN A 183 -15.23 -1.59 -25.86
C ASN A 183 -16.49 -0.77 -25.56
N GLN A 184 -16.86 -0.62 -24.29
CA GLN A 184 -18.06 0.10 -23.88
C GLN A 184 -17.86 1.62 -23.80
N PHE A 185 -16.70 2.07 -23.34
CA PHE A 185 -16.44 3.48 -23.02
C PHE A 185 -15.38 4.14 -23.90
N GLY A 186 -14.73 3.41 -24.81
CA GLY A 186 -13.73 3.95 -25.74
C GLY A 186 -12.37 4.26 -25.12
N SER A 187 -12.17 3.93 -23.83
CA SER A 187 -10.91 4.14 -23.11
C SER A 187 -10.66 3.03 -22.11
N TYR A 188 -9.40 2.81 -21.74
CA TYR A 188 -9.08 1.87 -20.66
C TYR A 188 -9.55 2.41 -19.29
N PRO A 189 -10.00 1.51 -18.37
CA PRO A 189 -10.36 1.93 -17.02
C PRO A 189 -9.12 2.41 -16.28
N ASN A 190 -9.26 3.52 -15.57
CA ASN A 190 -8.27 3.94 -14.59
C ASN A 190 -8.45 3.17 -13.28
N ARG A 191 -7.54 3.37 -12.32
CA ARG A 191 -7.58 2.73 -11.02
C ARG A 191 -8.88 3.01 -10.24
N ILE A 192 -9.41 4.22 -10.35
CA ILE A 192 -10.65 4.61 -9.68
C ILE A 192 -11.83 3.81 -10.24
N SER A 193 -11.89 3.62 -11.55
CA SER A 193 -12.92 2.82 -12.21
C SER A 193 -12.89 1.36 -11.77
N ILE A 194 -11.70 0.76 -11.65
CA ILE A 194 -11.53 -0.61 -11.17
C ILE A 194 -11.96 -0.72 -9.70
N LYS A 195 -11.53 0.21 -8.85
CA LYS A 195 -11.91 0.24 -7.43
C LYS A 195 -13.42 0.42 -7.25
N ALA A 196 -14.04 1.30 -8.05
CA ALA A 196 -15.48 1.50 -8.01
C ALA A 196 -16.25 0.25 -8.43
N TYR A 197 -15.80 -0.43 -9.50
CA TYR A 197 -16.39 -1.69 -9.93
C TYR A 197 -16.30 -2.76 -8.82
N ASP A 198 -15.11 -2.97 -8.25
CA ASP A 198 -14.91 -3.94 -7.17
C ASP A 198 -15.80 -3.64 -5.97
N LEU A 199 -15.85 -2.37 -5.54
CA LEU A 199 -16.68 -1.93 -4.42
C LEU A 199 -18.17 -2.19 -4.67
N ILE A 200 -18.68 -1.77 -5.82
CA ILE A 200 -20.11 -1.95 -6.14
C ILE A 200 -20.45 -3.43 -6.26
N LYS A 201 -19.57 -4.23 -6.86
CA LYS A 201 -19.76 -5.68 -6.97
C LYS A 201 -19.82 -6.31 -5.58
N ASP A 202 -18.87 -6.01 -4.68
CA ASP A 202 -18.88 -6.51 -3.30
C ASP A 202 -20.17 -6.13 -2.56
N LEU A 203 -20.58 -4.86 -2.63
CA LEU A 203 -21.80 -4.39 -1.99
C LEU A 203 -23.04 -5.12 -2.51
N LEU A 204 -23.17 -5.26 -3.84
CA LEU A 204 -24.30 -5.95 -4.44
C LEU A 204 -24.34 -7.43 -4.06
N GLU A 205 -23.20 -8.12 -4.08
CA GLU A 205 -23.11 -9.52 -3.66
C GLU A 205 -23.56 -9.68 -2.20
N ARG A 206 -23.10 -8.82 -1.30
CA ARG A 206 -23.53 -8.84 0.10
C ARG A 206 -25.03 -8.58 0.26
N PHE A 207 -25.61 -7.61 -0.44
CA PHE A 207 -27.03 -7.34 -0.41
C PHE A 207 -27.87 -8.52 -0.94
N ILE A 208 -27.45 -9.15 -2.02
CA ILE A 208 -28.16 -10.27 -2.64
C ILE A 208 -28.14 -11.51 -1.72
N TYR A 209 -26.99 -11.86 -1.17
CA TYR A 209 -26.84 -13.06 -0.37
C TYR A 209 -27.46 -12.93 1.02
N TYR A 210 -27.37 -11.77 1.64
CA TYR A 210 -27.75 -11.62 3.05
C TYR A 210 -29.05 -10.87 3.27
N ARG A 211 -29.63 -10.29 2.24
CA ARG A 211 -30.94 -9.59 2.21
C ARG A 211 -31.16 -8.55 3.30
N ASN A 212 -30.19 -8.28 4.16
CA ASN A 212 -30.23 -7.36 5.27
C ASN A 212 -28.93 -6.58 5.38
N TYR A 213 -28.97 -5.37 5.96
CA TYR A 213 -27.80 -4.59 6.30
C TYR A 213 -26.83 -5.32 7.26
N ASN A 214 -27.36 -6.24 8.07
CA ASN A 214 -26.59 -7.13 8.96
C ASN A 214 -25.68 -8.15 8.20
N GLY A 215 -25.84 -8.30 6.90
CA GLY A 215 -24.98 -9.15 6.08
C GLY A 215 -23.55 -8.66 5.94
N PHE A 216 -23.25 -7.45 6.42
CA PHE A 216 -21.88 -6.93 6.46
C PHE A 216 -21.09 -7.38 7.69
N ASP A 217 -21.76 -7.91 8.73
CA ASP A 217 -21.11 -8.39 9.96
C ASP A 217 -20.62 -9.85 9.86
N ILE A 218 -20.73 -10.45 8.69
CA ILE A 218 -20.24 -11.83 8.47
C ILE A 218 -18.75 -11.77 8.17
N ASP A 219 -17.99 -12.63 8.82
CA ASP A 219 -16.57 -12.83 8.58
C ASP A 219 -16.31 -13.45 7.20
N TYR A 220 -16.56 -12.65 6.18
CA TYR A 220 -16.41 -12.99 4.78
C TYR A 220 -15.48 -11.99 4.09
N GLU A 221 -14.37 -12.49 3.57
CA GLU A 221 -13.46 -11.74 2.73
C GLU A 221 -13.80 -11.96 1.25
N SER A 222 -14.24 -10.91 0.57
CA SER A 222 -14.35 -10.91 -0.89
C SER A 222 -12.98 -10.65 -1.52
N ASN A 223 -12.67 -11.38 -2.60
CA ASN A 223 -11.47 -11.16 -3.40
C ASN A 223 -11.88 -10.90 -4.85
N LEU A 224 -11.68 -9.67 -5.30
CA LEU A 224 -12.20 -9.17 -6.57
C LEU A 224 -11.07 -8.92 -7.59
N LEU A 225 -11.23 -7.97 -8.52
CA LEU A 225 -10.21 -7.74 -9.57
C LEU A 225 -8.87 -7.30 -8.97
N ASN A 226 -8.90 -6.26 -8.12
CA ASN A 226 -7.72 -5.70 -7.49
C ASN A 226 -7.88 -5.43 -5.98
N ASN A 227 -9.09 -5.53 -5.45
CA ASN A 227 -9.38 -5.18 -4.08
C ASN A 227 -10.01 -6.37 -3.35
N LYS A 228 -9.88 -6.38 -2.02
CA LYS A 228 -10.54 -7.31 -1.14
C LYS A 228 -11.19 -6.59 0.02
N TYR A 229 -12.34 -7.09 0.46
CA TYR A 229 -13.13 -6.46 1.49
C TYR A 229 -13.58 -7.49 2.54
N ASN A 230 -13.33 -7.15 3.80
CA ASN A 230 -13.89 -7.80 4.99
C ASN A 230 -14.24 -6.70 5.98
N TYR A 231 -15.52 -6.46 6.18
CA TYR A 231 -15.98 -5.37 7.03
C TYR A 231 -16.17 -5.86 8.47
N LYS A 232 -15.72 -5.04 9.41
CA LYS A 232 -15.96 -5.23 10.84
C LYS A 232 -16.56 -3.96 11.41
N GLU A 233 -17.44 -4.12 12.40
CA GLU A 233 -17.94 -2.99 13.16
C GLU A 233 -16.82 -2.23 13.85
N THR A 234 -17.01 -0.92 13.96
CA THR A 234 -16.10 -0.03 14.67
C THR A 234 -16.76 0.46 15.96
N ASP A 235 -15.95 0.86 16.95
CA ASP A 235 -16.42 1.42 18.21
C ASP A 235 -17.29 2.69 18.04
N GLN A 236 -17.28 3.28 16.84
CA GLN A 236 -17.98 4.52 16.49
C GLN A 236 -19.25 4.30 15.65
N GLN A 237 -19.83 3.10 15.69
CA GLN A 237 -21.03 2.75 14.91
C GLN A 237 -20.82 2.93 13.40
N GLY A 238 -20.35 1.95 12.72
CA GLY A 238 -20.10 1.93 11.30
C GLY A 238 -19.21 0.75 10.94
N LEU A 239 -19.08 0.49 9.67
CA LEU A 239 -18.30 -0.64 9.17
C LEU A 239 -16.99 -0.16 8.58
N ARG A 240 -15.92 -0.90 8.85
CA ARG A 240 -14.61 -0.62 8.25
C ARG A 240 -13.97 -1.87 7.69
N ASN A 241 -13.48 -1.76 6.46
CA ASN A 241 -12.71 -2.82 5.85
C ASN A 241 -11.45 -3.11 6.67
N GLN A 242 -11.21 -4.40 6.93
CA GLN A 242 -10.00 -4.91 7.60
C GLN A 242 -9.04 -5.59 6.62
N SER A 243 -9.50 -5.85 5.37
CA SER A 243 -8.68 -6.54 4.36
C SER A 243 -7.77 -5.57 3.62
N PHE A 244 -6.57 -6.03 3.35
CA PHE A 244 -5.52 -5.33 2.62
C PHE A 244 -4.51 -6.36 2.11
N TYR A 245 -3.54 -5.91 1.33
CA TYR A 245 -2.44 -6.72 0.83
C TYR A 245 -1.13 -6.29 1.45
N ILE A 246 -0.24 -7.25 1.72
CA ILE A 246 1.19 -6.99 1.86
C ILE A 246 1.83 -7.46 0.57
N VAL A 247 2.20 -6.51 -0.23
CA VAL A 247 2.75 -6.73 -1.57
C VAL A 247 4.26 -6.91 -1.48
N LYS A 248 4.77 -7.94 -2.14
CA LYS A 248 6.20 -8.12 -2.36
C LYS A 248 6.49 -8.20 -3.85
N HIS A 249 7.38 -7.36 -4.32
CA HIS A 249 7.99 -7.53 -5.63
C HIS A 249 9.18 -8.49 -5.52
N LYS A 250 9.26 -9.43 -6.44
CA LYS A 250 10.42 -10.34 -6.59
C LYS A 250 10.67 -10.56 -8.07
N GLU A 251 11.79 -10.08 -8.56
CA GLU A 251 12.06 -10.07 -10.01
C GLU A 251 10.92 -9.34 -10.76
N LEU A 252 10.23 -10.00 -11.68
CA LEU A 252 9.07 -9.45 -12.39
C LEU A 252 7.72 -9.89 -11.78
N GLU A 253 7.76 -10.68 -10.71
CA GLU A 253 6.56 -11.18 -10.04
C GLU A 253 6.11 -10.28 -8.89
N VAL A 254 4.81 -10.27 -8.66
CA VAL A 254 4.20 -9.60 -7.51
C VAL A 254 3.47 -10.64 -6.68
N ILE A 255 3.80 -10.71 -5.39
CA ILE A 255 3.34 -11.73 -4.46
C ILE A 255 2.56 -11.07 -3.32
N ASP A 256 1.42 -11.64 -2.95
CA ASP A 256 0.70 -11.29 -1.72
C ASP A 256 1.25 -12.11 -0.54
N LEU A 257 1.73 -11.42 0.49
CA LEU A 257 2.24 -12.03 1.72
C LEU A 257 1.20 -12.10 2.84
N THR A 258 -0.02 -11.61 2.63
CA THR A 258 -1.04 -11.56 3.70
C THR A 258 -1.53 -12.94 4.14
N ASN A 259 -1.44 -13.93 3.26
CA ASN A 259 -1.96 -15.29 3.44
C ASN A 259 -0.86 -16.32 3.76
N LYS A 260 0.28 -15.88 4.27
CA LYS A 260 1.37 -16.77 4.67
C LYS A 260 1.40 -17.00 6.16
#